data_e540971ce4bb57911cc4687fe42111bd
#
_entry.id   e540971ce4bb57911cc4687fe42111bd
#
_cell.length_a   1.000
_cell.length_b   1.000
_cell.length_c   1.000
_cell.angle_alpha   90.00
_cell.angle_beta   90.00
_cell.angle_gamma   90.00
#
_symmetry.space_group_name_H-M   'P 1'
#
loop_
_entity.id
_entity.type
_entity.pdbx_description
1 polymer ?
#
loop_
_entity_poly.entity_id
_entity_poly.type
_entity_poly.pdbx_seq_one_letter_code
_entity_poly.pdbx_strand_id
1 'polypeptide(L)'
;MDDLDRRILSVLQRDSALSVAQVAERVGLSTTPCWRRIQKLEANGVIQGRVAILDRRKLNVGVTVFVSVRTNQHDLAWLENFAAVVKDIPEVVEFYRMSGDVDYLLKIVVPDIEAYDAVYKELIRRVTLSDVSSAFAMEQIKYTTTLPLTYAR
;
A
#
# COMPACT_ATOMS: atom_id res chain seq x y z
N MET A 1 -19.87 4.71 11.98
CA MET A 1 -19.92 5.23 10.59
C MET A 1 -21.32 4.97 10.05
N ASP A 2 -22.00 5.97 9.52
CA ASP A 2 -23.34 5.84 8.96
C ASP A 2 -23.32 5.65 7.42
N ASP A 3 -24.52 5.48 6.81
CA ASP A 3 -24.63 5.28 5.35
C ASP A 3 -24.16 6.48 4.53
N LEU A 4 -24.35 7.70 5.03
CA LEU A 4 -23.88 8.90 4.33
C LEU A 4 -22.35 8.97 4.33
N ASP A 5 -21.71 8.57 5.43
CA ASP A 5 -20.25 8.48 5.51
C ASP A 5 -19.71 7.44 4.51
N ARG A 6 -20.36 6.25 4.41
CA ARG A 6 -19.99 5.22 3.42
C ARG A 6 -20.16 5.72 1.99
N ARG A 7 -21.23 6.47 1.70
CA ARG A 7 -21.46 7.07 0.37
C ARG A 7 -20.37 8.09 0.04
N ILE A 8 -20.00 8.97 0.96
CA ILE A 8 -18.92 9.94 0.80
C ILE A 8 -17.61 9.21 0.53
N LEU A 9 -17.25 8.21 1.34
CA LEU A 9 -16.04 7.41 1.14
C LEU A 9 -16.05 6.66 -0.19
N SER A 10 -17.20 6.12 -0.62
CA SER A 10 -17.33 5.44 -1.91
C SER A 10 -17.04 6.36 -3.09
N VAL A 11 -17.37 7.65 -2.98
CA VAL A 11 -17.02 8.66 -3.99
C VAL A 11 -15.53 9.00 -3.91
N LEU A 12 -15.05 9.37 -2.73
CA LEU A 12 -13.68 9.87 -2.54
C LEU A 12 -12.59 8.85 -2.83
N GLN A 13 -12.81 7.56 -2.53
CA GLN A 13 -11.81 6.52 -2.83
C GLN A 13 -11.70 6.19 -4.33
N ARG A 14 -12.64 6.65 -5.16
CA ARG A 14 -12.59 6.53 -6.62
C ARG A 14 -12.01 7.77 -7.28
N ASP A 15 -12.36 8.93 -6.74
CA ASP A 15 -11.89 10.22 -7.24
C ASP A 15 -11.79 11.23 -6.08
N SER A 16 -10.57 11.40 -5.58
CA SER A 16 -10.27 12.33 -4.50
C SER A 16 -10.02 13.78 -4.97
N ALA A 17 -10.00 14.03 -6.29
CA ALA A 17 -9.82 15.36 -6.86
C ALA A 17 -11.12 16.19 -6.88
N LEU A 18 -12.26 15.55 -6.62
CA LEU A 18 -13.55 16.21 -6.55
C LEU A 18 -13.59 17.27 -5.44
N SER A 19 -14.21 18.42 -5.75
CA SER A 19 -14.53 19.43 -4.74
C SER A 19 -15.59 18.90 -3.78
N VAL A 20 -15.64 19.46 -2.58
CA VAL A 20 -16.67 19.12 -1.58
C VAL A 20 -18.09 19.31 -2.15
N ALA A 21 -18.32 20.34 -2.97
CA ALA A 21 -19.60 20.57 -3.61
C ALA A 21 -20.00 19.43 -4.57
N GLN A 22 -19.03 18.95 -5.37
CA GLN A 22 -19.26 17.82 -6.27
C GLN A 22 -19.50 16.50 -5.53
N VAL A 23 -18.79 16.27 -4.41
CA VAL A 23 -19.04 15.10 -3.53
C VAL A 23 -20.46 15.22 -2.93
N ALA A 24 -20.82 16.38 -2.39
CA ALA A 24 -22.12 16.63 -1.77
C ALA A 24 -23.28 16.35 -2.75
N GLU A 25 -23.17 16.84 -3.98
CA GLU A 25 -24.14 16.57 -5.05
C GLU A 25 -24.31 15.06 -5.30
N ARG A 26 -23.20 14.32 -5.42
CA ARG A 26 -23.23 12.87 -5.70
C ARG A 26 -23.83 12.03 -4.56
N VAL A 27 -23.75 12.52 -3.33
CA VAL A 27 -24.28 11.80 -2.15
C VAL A 27 -25.64 12.35 -1.69
N GLY A 28 -26.18 13.40 -2.34
CA GLY A 28 -27.46 14.00 -2.00
C GLY A 28 -27.42 14.81 -0.71
N LEU A 29 -26.33 15.54 -0.47
CA LEU A 29 -26.15 16.45 0.66
C LEU A 29 -25.92 17.89 0.18
N SER A 30 -26.20 18.86 1.05
CA SER A 30 -25.65 20.20 0.89
C SER A 30 -24.15 20.23 1.27
N THR A 31 -23.45 21.24 0.75
CA THR A 31 -21.99 21.34 0.85
C THR A 31 -21.47 21.36 2.30
N THR A 32 -22.11 22.16 3.18
CA THR A 32 -21.65 22.31 4.57
C THR A 32 -21.74 21.01 5.39
N PRO A 33 -22.86 20.28 5.43
CA PRO A 33 -22.92 18.97 6.08
C PRO A 33 -21.95 17.95 5.49
N CYS A 34 -21.77 17.93 4.17
CA CYS A 34 -20.83 17.07 3.51
C CYS A 34 -19.38 17.37 3.97
N TRP A 35 -18.99 18.64 3.96
CA TRP A 35 -17.69 19.09 4.44
C TRP A 35 -17.42 18.67 5.90
N ARG A 36 -18.40 18.88 6.80
CA ARG A 36 -18.26 18.49 8.22
C ARG A 36 -18.04 16.98 8.39
N ARG A 37 -18.72 16.16 7.57
CA ARG A 37 -18.53 14.71 7.59
C ARG A 37 -17.15 14.32 7.11
N ILE A 38 -16.66 14.90 6.01
CA ILE A 38 -15.31 14.67 5.49
C ILE A 38 -14.27 15.03 6.55
N GLN A 39 -14.38 16.22 7.17
CA GLN A 39 -13.48 16.65 8.24
C GLN A 39 -13.45 15.66 9.43
N LYS A 40 -14.62 15.13 9.81
CA LYS A 40 -14.72 14.11 10.87
C LYS A 40 -14.04 12.79 10.46
N LEU A 41 -14.20 12.36 9.21
CA LEU A 41 -13.57 11.14 8.69
C LEU A 41 -12.04 11.31 8.63
N GLU A 42 -11.53 12.47 8.27
CA GLU A 42 -10.11 12.82 8.31
C GLU A 42 -9.60 12.87 9.76
N ALA A 43 -10.28 13.60 10.64
CA ALA A 43 -9.88 13.71 12.05
C ALA A 43 -9.85 12.37 12.79
N ASN A 44 -10.74 11.44 12.44
CA ASN A 44 -10.80 10.10 13.01
C ASN A 44 -9.83 9.11 12.31
N GLY A 45 -9.02 9.56 11.36
CA GLY A 45 -8.06 8.72 10.64
C GLY A 45 -8.66 7.70 9.68
N VAL A 46 -9.97 7.80 9.38
CA VAL A 46 -10.61 6.94 8.35
C VAL A 46 -10.09 7.32 6.97
N ILE A 47 -9.96 8.62 6.70
CA ILE A 47 -9.23 9.14 5.54
C ILE A 47 -7.83 9.48 6.02
N GLN A 48 -6.84 8.69 5.64
CA GLN A 48 -5.45 8.87 6.03
C GLN A 48 -4.72 9.93 5.20
N GLY A 49 -5.18 10.14 3.97
CA GLY A 49 -4.56 11.08 3.04
C GLY A 49 -5.14 10.99 1.64
N ARG A 50 -4.71 11.90 0.79
CA ARG A 50 -5.06 11.93 -0.65
C ARG A 50 -3.76 12.01 -1.43
N VAL A 51 -3.56 11.08 -2.36
CA VAL A 51 -2.33 10.98 -3.15
C VAL A 51 -2.65 10.82 -4.64
N ALA A 52 -1.74 11.24 -5.49
CA ALA A 52 -1.81 10.93 -6.91
C ALA A 52 -1.44 9.46 -7.14
N ILE A 53 -2.25 8.76 -7.93
CA ILE A 53 -1.94 7.41 -8.39
C ILE A 53 -1.13 7.53 -9.68
N LEU A 54 0.08 6.98 -9.68
CA LEU A 54 1.01 7.10 -10.79
C LEU A 54 1.04 5.83 -11.63
N ASP A 55 1.24 6.00 -12.94
CA ASP A 55 1.46 4.89 -13.88
C ASP A 55 2.92 4.40 -13.78
N ARG A 56 3.11 3.25 -13.18
CA ARG A 56 4.43 2.63 -12.96
C ARG A 56 5.21 2.38 -14.25
N ARG A 57 4.52 2.06 -15.34
CA ARG A 57 5.16 1.82 -16.64
C ARG A 57 5.75 3.12 -17.20
N LYS A 58 5.02 4.24 -17.07
CA LYS A 58 5.50 5.56 -17.47
C LYS A 58 6.64 6.08 -16.61
N LEU A 59 6.76 5.57 -15.38
CA LEU A 59 7.86 5.88 -14.46
C LEU A 59 9.02 4.88 -14.56
N ASN A 60 8.98 3.96 -15.55
CA ASN A 60 9.99 2.94 -15.76
C ASN A 60 10.22 2.03 -14.54
N VAL A 61 9.17 1.72 -13.77
CA VAL A 61 9.20 0.75 -12.65
C VAL A 61 8.10 -0.30 -12.85
N GLY A 62 8.03 -0.82 -14.08
CA GLY A 62 6.97 -1.72 -14.52
C GLY A 62 7.09 -3.15 -14.01
N VAL A 63 8.27 -3.59 -13.61
CA VAL A 63 8.51 -4.94 -13.09
C VAL A 63 8.12 -5.01 -11.62
N THR A 64 7.31 -6.00 -11.27
CA THR A 64 6.94 -6.29 -9.88
C THR A 64 7.52 -7.61 -9.45
N VAL A 65 8.18 -7.63 -8.30
CA VAL A 65 8.75 -8.83 -7.70
C VAL A 65 8.16 -9.03 -6.31
N PHE A 66 7.65 -10.23 -6.04
CA PHE A 66 7.27 -10.66 -4.71
C PHE A 66 8.40 -11.47 -4.09
N VAL A 67 8.91 -11.00 -2.97
CA VAL A 67 10.03 -11.64 -2.27
C VAL A 67 9.51 -12.24 -0.98
N SER A 68 9.60 -13.56 -0.90
CA SER A 68 9.25 -14.33 0.30
C SER A 68 10.53 -14.58 1.10
N VAL A 69 10.48 -14.23 2.38
CA VAL A 69 11.63 -14.41 3.30
C VAL A 69 11.24 -15.37 4.40
N ARG A 70 12.11 -16.35 4.66
CA ARG A 70 12.08 -17.19 5.87
C ARG A 70 13.28 -16.85 6.74
N THR A 71 13.08 -16.88 8.05
CA THR A 71 14.14 -16.63 9.02
C THR A 71 14.06 -17.64 10.15
N ASN A 72 15.20 -18.00 10.70
CA ASN A 72 15.31 -18.74 11.95
C ASN A 72 15.47 -17.80 13.16
N GLN A 73 15.49 -16.49 12.93
CA GLN A 73 15.59 -15.46 13.96
C GLN A 73 14.22 -14.84 14.19
N HIS A 74 13.62 -15.17 15.33
CA HIS A 74 12.28 -14.72 15.70
C HIS A 74 12.31 -13.70 16.85
N ASP A 75 13.43 -12.98 17.01
CA ASP A 75 13.55 -11.92 18.00
C ASP A 75 13.12 -10.56 17.46
N LEU A 76 12.69 -9.69 18.37
CA LEU A 76 12.18 -8.36 18.03
C LEU A 76 13.26 -7.45 17.45
N ALA A 77 14.49 -7.56 17.92
CA ALA A 77 15.59 -6.72 17.47
C ALA A 77 15.94 -7.00 16.00
N TRP A 78 15.91 -8.27 15.59
CA TRP A 78 16.08 -8.63 14.18
C TRP A 78 14.97 -8.05 13.31
N LEU A 79 13.71 -8.15 13.75
CA LEU A 79 12.56 -7.58 13.02
C LEU A 79 12.66 -6.06 12.89
N GLU A 80 13.02 -5.36 13.95
CA GLU A 80 13.19 -3.90 13.94
C GLU A 80 14.32 -3.48 12.99
N ASN A 81 15.44 -4.20 13.00
CA ASN A 81 16.53 -3.98 12.03
C ASN A 81 16.07 -4.23 10.59
N PHE A 82 15.39 -5.35 10.34
CA PHE A 82 14.88 -5.66 9.01
C PHE A 82 13.88 -4.59 8.52
N ALA A 83 12.94 -4.17 9.37
CA ALA A 83 12.00 -3.12 9.04
C ALA A 83 12.69 -1.76 8.76
N ALA A 84 13.74 -1.42 9.51
CA ALA A 84 14.54 -0.21 9.27
C ALA A 84 15.24 -0.27 7.90
N VAL A 85 15.89 -1.39 7.59
CA VAL A 85 16.57 -1.59 6.29
C VAL A 85 15.56 -1.49 5.14
N VAL A 86 14.41 -2.14 5.24
CA VAL A 86 13.35 -2.11 4.21
C VAL A 86 12.82 -0.69 3.97
N LYS A 87 12.68 0.12 5.02
CA LYS A 87 12.24 1.52 4.90
C LYS A 87 13.20 2.40 4.10
N ASP A 88 14.48 2.07 4.11
CA ASP A 88 15.51 2.82 3.37
C ASP A 88 15.54 2.46 1.87
N ILE A 89 14.85 1.41 1.44
CA ILE A 89 14.86 0.92 0.06
C ILE A 89 13.56 1.37 -0.62
N PRO A 90 13.60 2.41 -1.48
CA PRO A 90 12.40 3.00 -2.07
C PRO A 90 11.69 2.06 -3.05
N GLU A 91 12.39 1.07 -3.61
CA GLU A 91 11.82 0.06 -4.49
C GLU A 91 10.89 -0.91 -3.74
N VAL A 92 11.03 -1.06 -2.42
CA VAL A 92 10.13 -1.86 -1.58
C VAL A 92 8.89 -1.04 -1.25
N VAL A 93 7.79 -1.33 -1.92
CA VAL A 93 6.53 -0.56 -1.78
C VAL A 93 5.55 -1.18 -0.79
N GLU A 94 5.70 -2.47 -0.46
CA GLU A 94 4.90 -3.15 0.55
C GLU A 94 5.76 -4.15 1.31
N PHE A 95 5.53 -4.26 2.62
CA PHE A 95 6.23 -5.19 3.50
C PHE A 95 5.24 -5.75 4.53
N TYR A 96 5.12 -7.07 4.57
CA TYR A 96 4.18 -7.79 5.43
C TYR A 96 4.89 -8.83 6.27
N ARG A 97 4.48 -8.95 7.54
CA ARG A 97 4.72 -10.14 8.34
C ARG A 97 3.60 -11.14 8.07
N MET A 98 3.98 -12.36 7.78
CA MET A 98 3.06 -13.43 7.38
C MET A 98 2.84 -14.44 8.51
N SER A 99 1.77 -15.21 8.41
CA SER A 99 1.56 -16.45 9.16
C SER A 99 1.68 -17.63 8.20
N GLY A 100 2.27 -18.75 8.63
CA GLY A 100 2.47 -19.93 7.80
C GLY A 100 3.93 -20.15 7.42
N ASP A 101 4.19 -20.75 6.24
CA ASP A 101 5.52 -21.18 5.82
C ASP A 101 6.49 -20.06 5.47
N VAL A 102 5.97 -18.87 5.22
CA VAL A 102 6.75 -17.67 4.89
C VAL A 102 6.62 -16.69 6.05
N ASP A 103 7.72 -16.16 6.55
CA ASP A 103 7.71 -15.22 7.67
C ASP A 103 7.42 -13.78 7.23
N TYR A 104 7.97 -13.38 6.08
CA TYR A 104 7.78 -12.02 5.53
C TYR A 104 7.60 -12.06 4.02
N LEU A 105 6.78 -11.12 3.54
CA LEU A 105 6.54 -10.90 2.11
C LEU A 105 6.80 -9.44 1.78
N LEU A 106 7.64 -9.20 0.77
CA LEU A 106 7.90 -7.87 0.23
C LEU A 106 7.35 -7.79 -1.19
N LYS A 107 6.88 -6.61 -1.55
CA LYS A 107 6.58 -6.25 -2.93
C LYS A 107 7.54 -5.17 -3.38
N ILE A 108 8.31 -5.49 -4.41
CA ILE A 108 9.35 -4.64 -4.98
C ILE A 108 8.93 -4.21 -6.38
N VAL A 109 9.18 -2.96 -6.74
CA VAL A 109 8.96 -2.43 -8.07
C VAL A 109 10.26 -1.86 -8.62
N VAL A 110 10.63 -2.31 -9.82
CA VAL A 110 11.92 -2.00 -10.45
C VAL A 110 11.75 -1.87 -11.97
N PRO A 111 12.70 -1.25 -12.69
CA PRO A 111 12.68 -1.21 -14.15
C PRO A 111 12.92 -2.59 -14.81
N ASP A 112 13.84 -3.38 -14.26
CA ASP A 112 14.33 -4.63 -14.87
C ASP A 112 14.91 -5.59 -13.83
N ILE A 113 15.43 -6.72 -14.30
CA ILE A 113 16.04 -7.77 -13.46
C ILE A 113 17.36 -7.29 -12.83
N GLU A 114 18.16 -6.47 -13.52
CA GLU A 114 19.41 -5.96 -12.98
C GLU A 114 19.19 -5.05 -11.80
N ALA A 115 18.20 -4.16 -11.89
CA ALA A 115 17.80 -3.30 -10.77
C ALA A 115 17.28 -4.13 -9.59
N TYR A 116 16.54 -5.23 -9.85
CA TYR A 116 16.13 -6.15 -8.80
C TYR A 116 17.35 -6.83 -8.12
N ASP A 117 18.32 -7.29 -8.87
CA ASP A 117 19.54 -7.90 -8.32
C ASP A 117 20.29 -6.92 -7.41
N ALA A 118 20.34 -5.63 -7.76
CA ALA A 118 20.92 -4.60 -6.92
C ALA A 118 20.17 -4.44 -5.59
N VAL A 119 18.84 -4.41 -5.60
CA VAL A 119 18.00 -4.38 -4.40
C VAL A 119 18.21 -5.64 -3.55
N TYR A 120 18.24 -6.81 -4.17
CA TYR A 120 18.48 -8.07 -3.49
C TYR A 120 19.84 -8.09 -2.77
N LYS A 121 20.90 -7.65 -3.43
CA LYS A 121 22.25 -7.54 -2.86
C LYS A 121 22.29 -6.55 -1.69
N GLU A 122 21.57 -5.45 -1.79
CA GLU A 122 21.44 -4.48 -0.70
C GLU A 122 20.77 -5.11 0.53
N LEU A 123 19.68 -5.85 0.34
CA LEU A 123 18.97 -6.55 1.41
C LEU A 123 19.87 -7.56 2.12
N ILE A 124 20.52 -8.48 1.39
CA ILE A 124 21.34 -9.53 1.99
C ILE A 124 22.63 -9.02 2.62
N ARG A 125 23.13 -7.86 2.18
CA ARG A 125 24.29 -7.20 2.80
C ARG A 125 23.97 -6.63 4.18
N ARG A 126 22.74 -6.14 4.38
CA ARG A 126 22.31 -5.42 5.59
C ARG A 126 21.55 -6.30 6.58
N VAL A 127 20.99 -7.41 6.13
CA VAL A 127 20.18 -8.31 6.96
C VAL A 127 20.57 -9.77 6.72
N THR A 128 20.77 -10.51 7.79
CA THR A 128 20.98 -11.96 7.69
C THR A 128 19.64 -12.65 7.43
N LEU A 129 19.47 -13.16 6.21
CA LEU A 129 18.28 -13.89 5.77
C LEU A 129 18.62 -15.37 5.62
N SER A 130 17.73 -16.26 6.07
CA SER A 130 17.98 -17.71 6.01
C SER A 130 17.60 -18.30 4.67
N ASP A 131 16.44 -17.90 4.14
CA ASP A 131 15.93 -18.35 2.85
C ASP A 131 15.13 -17.22 2.19
N VAL A 132 15.43 -16.94 0.92
CA VAL A 132 14.80 -15.88 0.14
C VAL A 132 14.37 -16.45 -1.19
N SER A 133 13.09 -16.34 -1.50
CA SER A 133 12.52 -16.74 -2.78
C SER A 133 11.90 -15.53 -3.47
N SER A 134 12.21 -15.35 -4.75
CA SER A 134 11.76 -14.21 -5.54
C SER A 134 10.88 -14.68 -6.70
N ALA A 135 9.68 -14.13 -6.81
CA ALA A 135 8.72 -14.41 -7.87
C ALA A 135 8.40 -13.14 -8.65
N PHE A 136 8.69 -13.13 -9.93
CA PHE A 136 8.35 -12.03 -10.84
C PHE A 136 6.91 -12.14 -11.28
N ALA A 137 6.12 -11.07 -11.07
CA ALA A 137 4.74 -11.02 -11.54
C ALA A 137 4.73 -10.89 -13.06
N MET A 138 4.16 -11.88 -13.75
CA MET A 138 4.03 -11.86 -15.20
C MET A 138 2.99 -10.85 -15.66
N GLU A 139 1.90 -10.71 -14.90
CA GLU A 139 0.78 -9.82 -15.21
C GLU A 139 0.09 -9.35 -13.93
N GLN A 140 -0.34 -8.10 -13.91
CA GLN A 140 -1.23 -7.56 -12.89
C GLN A 140 -2.68 -7.62 -13.39
N ILE A 141 -3.38 -8.68 -13.05
CA ILE A 141 -4.76 -8.92 -13.51
C ILE A 141 -5.74 -7.93 -12.89
N LYS A 142 -5.51 -7.56 -11.62
CA LYS A 142 -6.36 -6.59 -10.90
C LYS A 142 -5.51 -5.69 -10.01
N TYR A 143 -5.80 -4.41 -10.06
CA TYR A 143 -5.32 -3.43 -9.11
C TYR A 143 -6.43 -2.44 -8.76
N THR A 144 -6.62 -2.16 -7.49
CA THR A 144 -7.54 -1.13 -7.00
C THR A 144 -7.10 -0.61 -5.64
N THR A 145 -7.29 0.66 -5.41
CA THR A 145 -7.17 1.29 -4.08
C THR A 145 -8.51 1.33 -3.34
N THR A 146 -9.59 0.88 -3.99
CA THR A 146 -10.94 0.89 -3.42
C THR A 146 -11.11 -0.25 -2.43
N LEU A 147 -11.41 0.10 -1.18
CA LEU A 147 -11.69 -0.85 -0.10
C LEU A 147 -13.20 -1.16 -0.02
N PRO A 148 -13.58 -2.38 0.38
CA PRO A 148 -14.98 -2.76 0.59
C PRO A 148 -15.55 -2.08 1.85
N LEU A 149 -16.51 -1.17 1.69
CA LEU A 149 -17.11 -0.40 2.78
C LEU A 149 -18.22 -1.15 3.53
N THR A 150 -18.58 -2.36 3.09
CA THR A 150 -19.59 -3.21 3.73
C THR A 150 -19.20 -3.67 5.14
N TYR A 151 -17.91 -3.73 5.44
CA TYR A 151 -17.36 -4.11 6.76
C TYR A 151 -17.12 -2.89 7.66
N ALA A 152 -17.32 -1.68 7.17
CA ALA A 152 -17.08 -0.46 7.94
C ALA A 152 -18.14 -0.30 9.05
N ARG A 153 -17.70 -0.18 10.31
CA ARG A 153 -18.54 -0.06 11.52
C ARG A 153 -18.54 1.37 12.05
#